data_fc693c745158ad660d6ef55832bf7dbd
#
_entry.id   fc693c745158ad660d6ef55832bf7dbd
#
_cell.length_a   1.000
_cell.length_b   1.000
_cell.length_c   1.000
_cell.angle_alpha   90.00
_cell.angle_beta   90.00
_cell.angle_gamma   90.00
#
_symmetry.space_group_name_H-M   'P 1'
#
loop_
_entity.id
_entity.type
_entity.pdbx_description
1 polymer ?
#
loop_
_entity_poly.entity_id
_entity_poly.type
_entity_poly.pdbx_seq_one_letter_code
_entity_poly.pdbx_strand_id
1 'polypeptide(L)'
;MDDQTKSLIQDHINNNEVCLFMKGTPDAPQCGFSMAVSNILKILEVNFTGVNVLENQNMRDGIKIFSDWPTIPQLYIKKEFVGGCDIITVSYTHLTLPTKRIV
;
A
#
# COMPACT_ATOMS: atom_id res chain seq x y z
N MET A 1 9.40 -17.17 -4.39
CA MET A 1 7.96 -16.88 -4.62
C MET A 1 7.50 -17.74 -5.78
N ASP A 2 6.36 -18.42 -5.63
CA ASP A 2 5.87 -19.27 -6.69
C ASP A 2 5.05 -18.46 -7.72
N ASP A 3 4.79 -19.08 -8.88
CA ASP A 3 4.09 -18.39 -9.97
C ASP A 3 2.66 -18.02 -9.60
N GLN A 4 2.01 -18.85 -8.79
CA GLN A 4 0.65 -18.61 -8.38
C GLN A 4 0.56 -17.36 -7.49
N THR A 5 1.48 -17.23 -6.55
CA THR A 5 1.55 -16.05 -5.67
C THR A 5 1.85 -14.81 -6.47
N LYS A 6 2.79 -14.89 -7.40
CA LYS A 6 3.12 -13.75 -8.26
C LYS A 6 1.93 -13.31 -9.10
N SER A 7 1.21 -14.26 -9.69
CA SER A 7 0.00 -13.94 -10.46
C SER A 7 -1.05 -13.26 -9.59
N LEU A 8 -1.25 -13.74 -8.38
CA LEU A 8 -2.22 -13.17 -7.47
C LEU A 8 -1.88 -11.72 -7.11
N ILE A 9 -0.61 -11.47 -6.82
CA ILE A 9 -0.14 -10.11 -6.53
C ILE A 9 -0.36 -9.21 -7.74
N GLN A 10 0.02 -9.67 -8.92
CA GLN A 10 -0.15 -8.89 -10.14
C GLN A 10 -1.62 -8.62 -10.46
N ASP A 11 -2.51 -9.58 -10.18
CA ASP A 11 -3.93 -9.38 -10.39
C ASP A 11 -4.49 -8.28 -9.48
N HIS A 12 -4.08 -8.26 -8.24
CA HIS A 12 -4.50 -7.19 -7.33
C HIS A 12 -4.04 -5.82 -7.84
N ILE A 13 -2.79 -5.74 -8.29
CA ILE A 13 -2.22 -4.49 -8.78
C ILE A 13 -2.88 -4.06 -10.08
N ASN A 14 -3.12 -5.00 -11.00
CA ASN A 14 -3.69 -4.69 -12.32
C ASN A 14 -5.17 -4.33 -12.27
N ASN A 15 -5.90 -4.89 -11.32
CA ASN A 15 -7.35 -4.70 -11.24
C ASN A 15 -7.76 -3.52 -10.37
N ASN A 16 -6.82 -2.87 -9.72
CA ASN A 16 -7.11 -1.74 -8.82
C ASN A 16 -6.16 -0.59 -9.10
N GLU A 17 -6.71 0.59 -9.33
CA GLU A 17 -5.88 1.76 -9.61
C GLU A 17 -4.99 2.09 -8.42
N VAL A 18 -5.54 2.00 -7.20
CA VAL A 18 -4.78 2.21 -5.97
C VAL A 18 -4.92 0.95 -5.13
N CYS A 19 -3.81 0.27 -4.93
CA CYS A 19 -3.77 -1.01 -4.22
C CYS A 19 -2.78 -0.91 -3.06
N LEU A 20 -3.26 -1.17 -1.86
CA LEU A 20 -2.44 -1.13 -0.65
C LEU A 20 -2.32 -2.54 -0.08
N PHE A 21 -1.11 -3.08 -0.07
CA PHE A 21 -0.82 -4.34 0.62
C PHE A 21 -0.51 -4.00 2.07
N MET A 22 -1.34 -4.46 2.99
CA MET A 22 -1.27 -4.05 4.38
C MET A 22 -1.48 -5.22 5.32
N LYS A 23 -1.17 -5.01 6.58
CA LYS A 23 -1.46 -5.98 7.64
C LYS A 23 -2.82 -5.62 8.22
N GLY A 24 -3.79 -6.51 8.01
CA GLY A 24 -5.17 -6.27 8.38
C GLY A 24 -5.97 -5.67 7.22
N THR A 25 -7.06 -5.00 7.55
CA THR A 25 -7.93 -4.37 6.56
C THR A 25 -7.98 -2.86 6.80
N PRO A 26 -8.46 -2.07 5.82
CA PRO A 26 -8.59 -0.62 6.04
C PRO A 26 -9.47 -0.28 7.24
N ASP A 27 -10.47 -1.11 7.54
CA ASP A 27 -11.36 -0.89 8.67
C ASP A 27 -10.80 -1.43 9.99
N ALA A 28 -9.87 -2.38 9.92
CA ALA A 28 -9.28 -3.01 11.09
C ALA A 28 -7.79 -3.29 10.86
N PRO A 29 -6.96 -2.23 10.77
CA PRO A 29 -5.51 -2.41 10.57
C PRO A 29 -4.90 -3.13 11.78
N GLN A 30 -3.98 -4.06 11.50
CA GLN A 30 -3.31 -4.86 12.53
C GLN A 30 -1.89 -4.40 12.80
N CYS A 31 -1.49 -3.26 12.26
CA CYS A 31 -0.15 -2.73 12.39
C CYS A 31 -0.23 -1.20 12.36
N GLY A 32 0.55 -0.54 13.21
CA GLY A 32 0.53 0.93 13.27
C GLY A 32 0.91 1.58 11.95
N PHE A 33 1.85 1.00 11.23
CA PHE A 33 2.25 1.54 9.93
C PHE A 33 1.15 1.37 8.88
N SER A 34 0.46 0.23 8.88
CA SER A 34 -0.68 0.00 7.99
C SER A 34 -1.83 0.95 8.32
N MET A 35 -2.06 1.19 9.61
CA MET A 35 -3.08 2.14 10.04
C MET A 35 -2.76 3.54 9.56
N ALA A 36 -1.51 3.97 9.68
CA ALA A 36 -1.09 5.30 9.26
C ALA A 36 -1.32 5.51 7.76
N VAL A 37 -0.93 4.56 6.93
CA VAL A 37 -1.09 4.67 5.48
C VAL A 37 -2.57 4.66 5.09
N SER A 38 -3.36 3.74 5.65
CA SER A 38 -4.78 3.69 5.32
C SER A 38 -5.51 4.95 5.75
N ASN A 39 -5.13 5.53 6.88
CA ASN A 39 -5.73 6.79 7.34
C ASN A 39 -5.37 7.95 6.43
N ILE A 40 -4.13 8.01 5.95
CA ILE A 40 -3.70 9.04 5.00
C ILE A 40 -4.54 8.96 3.73
N LEU A 41 -4.72 7.76 3.20
CA LEU A 41 -5.52 7.56 1.98
C LEU A 41 -6.98 7.94 2.20
N LYS A 42 -7.53 7.66 3.37
CA LYS A 42 -8.89 8.05 3.71
C LYS A 42 -9.03 9.57 3.83
N ILE A 43 -8.07 10.22 4.46
CA ILE A 43 -8.06 11.68 4.59
C ILE A 43 -8.00 12.35 3.22
N LEU A 44 -7.23 11.79 2.30
CA LEU A 44 -7.11 12.32 0.94
C LEU A 44 -8.32 11.94 0.07
N GLU A 45 -9.25 11.17 0.61
CA GLU A 45 -10.46 10.71 -0.10
C GLU A 45 -10.12 9.89 -1.34
N VAL A 46 -9.05 9.11 -1.25
CA VAL A 46 -8.63 8.24 -2.34
C VAL A 46 -9.37 6.90 -2.23
N ASN A 47 -9.97 6.48 -3.33
CA ASN A 47 -10.55 5.14 -3.39
C ASN A 47 -9.42 4.14 -3.56
N PHE A 48 -9.27 3.23 -2.62
CA PHE A 48 -8.21 2.23 -2.69
C PHE A 48 -8.71 0.87 -2.23
N THR A 49 -8.01 -0.17 -2.67
CA THR A 49 -8.28 -1.54 -2.25
C THR A 49 -7.19 -1.95 -1.27
N GLY A 50 -7.60 -2.38 -0.08
CA GLY A 50 -6.66 -2.91 0.90
C GLY A 50 -6.57 -4.42 0.78
N VAL A 51 -5.37 -4.94 0.58
CA VAL A 51 -5.12 -6.38 0.51
C VAL A 51 -4.48 -6.82 1.82
N ASN A 52 -5.19 -7.68 2.57
CA ASN A 52 -4.70 -8.14 3.86
C ASN A 52 -3.71 -9.29 3.68
N VAL A 53 -2.42 -8.99 3.78
CA VAL A 53 -1.37 -9.99 3.60
C VAL A 53 -1.29 -10.98 4.76
N LEU A 54 -1.97 -10.70 5.87
CA LEU A 54 -1.97 -11.64 7.00
C LEU A 54 -2.82 -12.88 6.73
N GLU A 55 -3.70 -12.83 5.74
CA GLU A 55 -4.54 -13.97 5.38
C GLU A 55 -3.81 -14.99 4.51
N ASN A 56 -2.64 -14.64 3.98
CA ASN A 56 -1.89 -15.51 3.09
C ASN A 56 -0.40 -15.29 3.29
N GLN A 57 0.25 -16.25 3.97
CA GLN A 57 1.66 -16.14 4.28
C GLN A 57 2.53 -16.06 3.01
N ASN A 58 2.15 -16.78 1.96
CA ASN A 58 2.89 -16.73 0.72
C ASN A 58 2.84 -15.34 0.10
N MET A 59 1.70 -14.68 0.16
CA MET A 59 1.56 -13.32 -0.33
C MET A 59 2.36 -12.34 0.53
N ARG A 60 2.33 -12.53 1.85
CA ARG A 60 3.08 -11.67 2.76
C ARG A 60 4.58 -11.69 2.45
N ASP A 61 5.12 -12.88 2.23
CA ASP A 61 6.53 -13.02 1.88
C ASP A 61 6.78 -12.63 0.43
N GLY A 62 5.87 -13.00 -0.45
CA GLY A 62 6.00 -12.77 -1.88
C GLY A 62 5.99 -11.31 -2.28
N ILE A 63 5.16 -10.48 -1.61
CA ILE A 63 5.10 -9.06 -1.97
C ILE A 63 6.42 -8.35 -1.71
N LYS A 64 7.16 -8.78 -0.70
CA LYS A 64 8.48 -8.21 -0.41
C LYS A 64 9.49 -8.55 -1.50
N ILE A 65 9.41 -9.77 -2.03
CA ILE A 65 10.26 -10.19 -3.12
C ILE A 65 9.85 -9.50 -4.42
N PHE A 66 8.55 -9.44 -4.67
CA PHE A 66 7.99 -8.83 -5.87
C PHE A 66 8.41 -7.37 -6.03
N SER A 67 8.37 -6.61 -4.95
CA SER A 67 8.68 -5.19 -4.96
C SER A 67 10.16 -4.90 -4.69
N ASP A 68 10.89 -5.89 -4.23
CA ASP A 68 12.25 -5.71 -3.70
C ASP A 68 12.26 -4.70 -2.56
N TRP A 69 11.21 -4.71 -1.74
CA TRP A 69 11.03 -3.80 -0.61
C TRP A 69 10.74 -4.64 0.64
N PRO A 70 11.49 -4.45 1.74
CA PRO A 70 11.48 -5.41 2.85
C PRO A 70 10.31 -5.29 3.82
N THR A 71 9.51 -4.24 3.72
CA THR A 71 8.49 -3.99 4.73
C THR A 71 7.09 -3.83 4.13
N ILE A 72 6.09 -3.99 4.98
CA ILE A 72 4.69 -3.76 4.69
C ILE A 72 4.24 -2.66 5.66
N PRO A 73 3.46 -1.69 5.23
CA PRO A 73 2.62 -1.62 4.03
C PRO A 73 3.36 -1.23 2.76
N GLN A 74 2.77 -1.59 1.62
CA GLN A 74 3.28 -1.21 0.30
C GLN A 74 2.14 -0.70 -0.56
N LEU A 75 2.33 0.47 -1.15
CA LEU A 75 1.31 1.12 -1.95
C LEU A 75 1.68 1.09 -3.44
N TYR A 76 0.70 0.72 -4.26
CA TYR A 76 0.82 0.75 -5.72
C TYR A 76 -0.26 1.68 -6.28
N ILE A 77 0.14 2.58 -7.16
CA ILE A 77 -0.80 3.48 -7.84
C ILE A 77 -0.57 3.34 -9.33
N LYS A 78 -1.65 3.05 -10.06
CA LYS A 78 -1.61 2.85 -11.52
C LYS A 78 -0.52 1.85 -11.90
N LYS A 79 -0.47 0.76 -11.16
CA LYS A 79 0.47 -0.36 -11.37
C LYS A 79 1.91 -0.05 -11.02
N GLU A 80 2.19 1.13 -10.47
CA GLU A 80 3.55 1.50 -10.08
C GLU A 80 3.72 1.44 -8.58
N PHE A 81 4.85 0.89 -8.13
CA PHE A 81 5.18 0.85 -6.72
C PHE A 81 5.54 2.26 -6.24
N VAL A 82 4.78 2.75 -5.26
CA VAL A 82 5.02 4.09 -4.70
C VAL A 82 5.96 4.02 -3.51
N GLY A 83 5.80 3.02 -2.65
CA GLY A 83 6.67 2.85 -1.50
C GLY A 83 5.94 2.39 -0.26
N GLY A 84 6.63 2.52 0.86
CA GLY A 84 6.10 2.16 2.17
C GLY A 84 5.64 3.38 2.96
N CYS A 85 5.44 3.15 4.26
CA CYS A 85 4.87 4.17 5.15
C CYS A 85 5.62 5.50 5.13
N ASP A 86 6.94 5.45 5.23
CA ASP A 86 7.74 6.68 5.32
C ASP A 86 7.64 7.52 4.05
N ILE A 87 7.69 6.87 2.89
CA ILE A 87 7.61 7.58 1.61
C ILE A 87 6.24 8.18 1.42
N ILE A 88 5.18 7.43 1.78
CA ILE A 88 3.81 7.91 1.65
C ILE A 88 3.57 9.10 2.58
N THR A 89 4.09 9.05 3.79
CA THR A 89 3.97 10.15 4.75
C THR A 89 4.64 11.42 4.23
N VAL A 90 5.85 11.28 3.67
CA VAL A 90 6.57 12.41 3.10
C VAL A 90 5.81 12.99 1.92
N SER A 91 5.31 12.14 1.03
CA SER A 91 4.53 12.59 -0.13
C SER A 91 3.26 13.31 0.29
N TYR A 92 2.56 12.80 1.30
CA TYR A 92 1.37 13.44 1.84
C TYR A 92 1.70 14.84 2.37
N THR A 93 2.78 14.95 3.13
CA THR A 93 3.21 16.23 3.69
C THR A 93 3.53 17.23 2.59
N HIS A 94 4.24 16.80 1.57
CA HIS A 94 4.56 17.68 0.44
C HIS A 94 3.32 18.12 -0.32
N LEU A 95 2.38 17.20 -0.53
CA LEU A 95 1.18 17.52 -1.31
C LEU A 95 0.23 18.43 -0.56
N THR A 96 0.20 18.35 0.76
CA THR A 96 -0.76 19.13 1.52
C THR A 96 -0.23 20.46 2.02
N LEU A 97 1.05 20.55 2.32
CA LEU A 97 1.63 21.80 2.81
C LEU A 97 1.82 22.85 1.74
N PRO A 98 2.33 22.50 0.55
CA PRO A 98 2.53 23.53 -0.47
C PRO A 98 1.26 24.05 -1.08
N THR A 99 0.24 23.32 -1.05
CA THR A 99 -1.01 23.79 -1.64
C THR A 99 -1.60 24.92 -0.89
N LYS A 100 -1.07 24.96 -0.01
CA LYS A 100 -1.38 26.04 0.69
C LYS A 100 -0.27 26.87 0.51
N ARG A 101 0.39 26.18 -0.73
CA ARG A 101 1.29 26.29 -0.89
C ARG A 101 1.73 26.82 -1.04
N ILE A 102 1.65 26.62 -1.15
CA ILE A 102 2.06 26.53 -1.13
C ILE A 102 2.47 26.85 -1.04
N VAL A 103 2.30 27.16 -1.16
CA VAL A 103 2.55 26.95 -0.96
C VAL A 103 2.60 27.14 -0.78
#